data_8abe1308f93fec10c0191552d987a851
#
_entry.id   8abe1308f93fec10c0191552d987a851
#
_cell.length_a   1.000
_cell.length_b   1.000
_cell.length_c   1.000
_cell.angle_alpha   90.00
_cell.angle_beta   90.00
_cell.angle_gamma   90.00
#
_symmetry.space_group_name_H-M   'P 1'
#
loop_
_entity.id
_entity.type
_entity.pdbx_description
1 polymer ?
#
loop_
_entity_poly.entity_id
_entity_poly.type
_entity_poly.pdbx_seq_one_letter_code
_entity_poly.pdbx_strand_id
1 'polypeptide(L)'
;MGPELTIQTVHAGDETTLTLVGEIDLLTSTQLNRELEIVLDRVPPPTRLCLDLADVMFMDTTGVAVLLKGRRRALEVDCRFVVSTTSPPIARLFEITGLAGLLTE
;
A
#
# COMPACT_ATOMS: atom_id res chain seq x y z
N MET A 1 12.13 18.66 10.48
CA MET A 1 11.90 17.55 9.56
C MET A 1 10.59 16.87 9.91
N GLY A 2 9.74 16.67 8.93
CA GLY A 2 8.52 15.93 9.14
C GLY A 2 8.78 14.43 9.28
N PRO A 3 7.74 13.67 9.65
CA PRO A 3 7.84 12.22 9.69
C PRO A 3 8.21 11.66 8.33
N GLU A 4 9.08 10.70 8.32
CA GLU A 4 9.49 10.03 7.10
C GLU A 4 8.68 8.74 6.94
N LEU A 5 8.54 8.29 5.71
CA LEU A 5 7.95 6.99 5.44
C LEU A 5 9.06 5.97 5.30
N THR A 6 8.97 4.90 6.07
CA THR A 6 9.85 3.74 5.94
C THR A 6 9.06 2.61 5.32
N ILE A 7 9.59 1.99 4.28
CA ILE A 7 8.98 0.84 3.63
C ILE A 7 9.94 -0.33 3.69
N GLN A 8 9.50 -1.42 4.30
CA GLN A 8 10.24 -2.66 4.31
C GLN A 8 9.54 -3.64 3.39
N THR A 9 10.27 -4.18 2.42
CA THR A 9 9.73 -5.12 1.44
C THR A 9 10.28 -6.50 1.70
N VAL A 10 9.40 -7.48 1.86
CA VAL A 10 9.77 -8.88 2.08
C VAL A 10 9.11 -9.74 1.02
N HIS A 11 9.92 -10.52 0.31
CA HIS A 11 9.45 -11.48 -0.68
C HIS A 11 9.53 -12.88 -0.06
N ALA A 12 8.43 -13.62 -0.07
CA ALA A 12 8.38 -14.98 0.47
C ALA A 12 7.55 -15.84 -0.48
N GLY A 13 8.24 -16.72 -1.22
CA GLY A 13 7.58 -17.50 -2.26
C GLY A 13 7.07 -16.58 -3.37
N ASP A 14 5.78 -16.68 -3.67
CA ASP A 14 5.13 -15.84 -4.68
C ASP A 14 4.36 -14.65 -4.07
N GLU A 15 4.54 -14.40 -2.78
CA GLU A 15 3.92 -13.28 -2.10
C GLU A 15 4.95 -12.22 -1.72
N THR A 16 4.50 -10.96 -1.71
CA THR A 16 5.31 -9.83 -1.27
C THR A 16 4.52 -9.06 -0.21
N THR A 17 5.21 -8.67 0.86
CA THR A 17 4.63 -7.85 1.92
C THR A 17 5.40 -6.55 2.04
N LEU A 18 4.68 -5.44 2.03
CA LEU A 18 5.22 -4.12 2.32
C LEU A 18 4.75 -3.71 3.71
N THR A 19 5.71 -3.46 4.60
CA THR A 19 5.41 -2.92 5.92
C THR A 19 5.80 -1.44 5.92
N LEU A 20 4.82 -0.57 6.17
CA LEU A 20 5.00 0.87 6.11
C LEU A 20 4.93 1.45 7.51
N VAL A 21 5.84 2.37 7.81
CA VAL A 21 5.89 3.09 9.09
C VAL A 21 6.03 4.58 8.81
N GLY A 22 5.15 5.39 9.37
CA GLY A 22 5.22 6.84 9.23
C GLY A 22 3.95 7.46 8.71
N GLU A 23 4.09 8.43 7.82
CA GLU A 23 2.95 9.15 7.23
C GLU A 23 3.02 9.11 5.71
N ILE A 24 1.85 9.04 5.08
CA ILE A 24 1.74 9.03 3.63
C ILE A 24 1.09 10.35 3.20
N ASP A 25 1.91 11.26 2.69
CA ASP A 25 1.52 12.59 2.24
C ASP A 25 2.00 12.82 0.81
N LEU A 26 1.93 14.06 0.35
CA LEU A 26 2.32 14.41 -1.00
C LEU A 26 3.77 14.00 -1.33
N LEU A 27 4.68 14.17 -0.36
CA LEU A 27 6.09 13.84 -0.58
C LEU A 27 6.36 12.35 -0.51
N THR A 28 5.84 11.68 0.52
CA THR A 28 6.12 10.26 0.74
C THR A 28 5.29 9.35 -0.16
N SER A 29 4.17 9.84 -0.71
CA SER A 29 3.37 9.06 -1.65
C SER A 29 4.15 8.70 -2.91
N THR A 30 5.10 9.53 -3.34
CA THR A 30 5.95 9.21 -4.49
C THR A 30 6.86 8.04 -4.19
N GLN A 31 7.37 7.96 -2.96
CA GLN A 31 8.18 6.84 -2.51
C GLN A 31 7.37 5.54 -2.53
N LEU A 32 6.15 5.58 -2.01
CA LEU A 32 5.26 4.41 -2.03
C LEU A 32 4.92 4.00 -3.45
N ASN A 33 4.59 4.96 -4.32
CA ASN A 33 4.27 4.66 -5.70
C ASN A 33 5.43 3.96 -6.41
N ARG A 34 6.65 4.43 -6.18
CA ARG A 34 7.85 3.82 -6.78
C ARG A 34 8.03 2.38 -6.31
N GLU A 35 7.84 2.13 -5.02
CA GLU A 35 8.00 0.78 -4.49
C GLU A 35 6.93 -0.16 -5.04
N LEU A 36 5.69 0.29 -5.16
CA LEU A 36 4.62 -0.50 -5.77
C LEU A 36 4.94 -0.84 -7.22
N GLU A 37 5.46 0.12 -7.98
CA GLU A 37 5.86 -0.13 -9.38
C GLU A 37 6.97 -1.18 -9.45
N ILE A 38 8.00 -1.06 -8.61
CA ILE A 38 9.11 -2.02 -8.58
C ILE A 38 8.59 -3.44 -8.31
N VAL A 39 7.72 -3.59 -7.32
CA VAL A 39 7.19 -4.90 -6.94
C VAL A 39 6.31 -5.48 -8.05
N LEU A 40 5.42 -4.68 -8.62
CA LEU A 40 4.45 -5.16 -9.62
C LEU A 40 5.06 -5.33 -11.01
N ASP A 41 6.23 -4.73 -11.27
CA ASP A 41 6.95 -4.89 -12.54
C ASP A 41 7.94 -6.07 -12.51
N ARG A 42 8.02 -6.81 -11.42
CA ARG A 42 8.87 -8.00 -11.35
C ARG A 42 8.39 -9.07 -12.34
N VAL A 43 9.32 -9.90 -12.78
CA VAL A 43 9.03 -10.99 -13.72
C VAL A 43 9.51 -12.31 -13.10
N PRO A 44 8.59 -13.18 -12.68
CA PRO A 44 7.14 -12.98 -12.66
C PRO A 44 6.70 -12.04 -11.54
N PRO A 45 5.56 -11.37 -11.70
CA PRO A 45 5.03 -10.56 -10.61
C PRO A 45 4.56 -11.45 -9.45
N PRO A 46 4.47 -10.90 -8.22
CA PRO A 46 3.93 -11.68 -7.11
C PRO A 46 2.46 -12.02 -7.37
N THR A 47 1.99 -13.13 -6.85
CA THR A 47 0.57 -13.47 -6.94
C THR A 47 -0.26 -12.73 -5.90
N ARG A 48 0.38 -12.29 -4.81
CA ARG A 48 -0.28 -11.54 -3.75
C ARG A 48 0.67 -10.48 -3.21
N LEU A 49 0.15 -9.27 -3.07
CA LEU A 49 0.87 -8.13 -2.49
C LEU A 49 0.09 -7.63 -1.30
N CYS A 50 0.66 -7.77 -0.12
CA CYS A 50 0.07 -7.33 1.13
C CYS A 50 0.73 -6.04 1.60
N LEU A 51 -0.08 -5.06 2.01
CA LEU A 51 0.40 -3.85 2.65
C LEU A 51 -0.01 -3.87 4.12
N ASP A 52 0.98 -3.73 4.99
CA ASP A 52 0.75 -3.60 6.44
C ASP A 52 0.86 -2.12 6.80
N LEU A 53 -0.26 -1.52 7.16
CA LEU A 53 -0.37 -0.10 7.50
C LEU A 53 -0.63 0.09 9.01
N ALA A 54 -0.31 -0.90 9.83
CA ALA A 54 -0.56 -0.81 11.29
C ALA A 54 0.15 0.39 11.92
N ASP A 55 1.31 0.77 11.39
CA ASP A 55 2.12 1.87 11.91
C ASP A 55 2.10 3.10 11.02
N VAL A 56 1.10 3.23 10.15
CA VAL A 56 0.85 4.44 9.37
C VAL A 56 -0.24 5.22 10.08
N MET A 57 0.10 6.41 10.59
CA MET A 57 -0.82 7.20 11.41
C MET A 57 -1.54 8.30 10.64
N PHE A 58 -1.11 8.59 9.44
CA PHE A 58 -1.71 9.63 8.60
C PHE A 58 -1.61 9.25 7.13
N MET A 59 -2.68 9.55 6.40
CA MET A 59 -2.70 9.42 4.95
C MET A 59 -3.63 10.48 4.38
N ASP A 60 -3.15 11.24 3.40
CA ASP A 60 -3.97 12.20 2.68
C ASP A 60 -4.48 11.61 1.37
N THR A 61 -5.14 12.45 0.57
CA THR A 61 -5.73 12.00 -0.70
C THR A 61 -4.70 11.52 -1.70
N THR A 62 -3.45 12.02 -1.64
CA THR A 62 -2.40 11.53 -2.54
C THR A 62 -2.02 10.11 -2.22
N GLY A 63 -1.99 9.75 -0.93
CA GLY A 63 -1.76 8.37 -0.52
C GLY A 63 -2.88 7.44 -0.97
N VAL A 64 -4.12 7.86 -0.79
CA VAL A 64 -5.28 7.09 -1.26
C VAL A 64 -5.18 6.85 -2.77
N ALA A 65 -4.85 7.88 -3.54
CA ALA A 65 -4.72 7.76 -5.00
C ALA A 65 -3.63 6.76 -5.39
N VAL A 66 -2.51 6.75 -4.68
CA VAL A 66 -1.42 5.80 -4.94
C VAL A 66 -1.86 4.36 -4.64
N LEU A 67 -2.61 4.14 -3.56
CA LEU A 67 -3.12 2.80 -3.26
C LEU A 67 -4.09 2.31 -4.33
N LEU A 68 -4.98 3.17 -4.80
CA LEU A 68 -5.93 2.81 -5.86
C LEU A 68 -5.22 2.53 -7.18
N LYS A 69 -4.20 3.32 -7.50
CA LYS A 69 -3.40 3.09 -8.71
C LYS A 69 -2.65 1.76 -8.61
N GLY A 70 -2.08 1.46 -7.45
CA GLY A 70 -1.41 0.19 -7.22
C GLY A 70 -2.35 -1.00 -7.37
N ARG A 71 -3.56 -0.87 -6.85
CA ARG A 71 -4.57 -1.92 -6.99
C ARG A 71 -4.92 -2.17 -8.45
N ARG A 72 -5.10 -1.11 -9.24
CA ARG A 72 -5.39 -1.26 -10.68
C ARG A 72 -4.24 -1.95 -11.40
N ARG A 73 -3.01 -1.55 -11.11
CA ARG A 73 -1.83 -2.16 -11.72
C ARG A 73 -1.72 -3.64 -11.33
N ALA A 74 -2.01 -3.97 -10.08
CA ALA A 74 -1.99 -5.35 -9.61
C ALA A 74 -2.99 -6.21 -10.39
N LEU A 75 -4.19 -5.68 -10.64
CA LEU A 75 -5.19 -6.39 -11.44
C LEU A 75 -4.68 -6.69 -12.85
N GLU A 76 -3.90 -5.79 -13.45
CA GLU A 76 -3.35 -5.98 -14.78
C GLU A 76 -2.34 -7.13 -14.85
N VAL A 77 -1.71 -7.46 -13.73
CA VAL A 77 -0.70 -8.53 -13.67
C VAL A 77 -1.16 -9.73 -12.85
N ASP A 78 -2.47 -9.84 -12.63
CA ASP A 78 -3.09 -10.94 -11.89
C ASP A 78 -2.53 -11.08 -10.47
N CYS A 79 -2.17 -9.96 -9.85
CA CYS A 79 -1.71 -9.91 -8.48
C CYS A 79 -2.84 -9.47 -7.56
N ARG A 80 -3.05 -10.20 -6.48
CA ARG A 80 -4.05 -9.84 -5.48
C ARG A 80 -3.48 -8.77 -4.56
N PHE A 81 -4.05 -7.58 -4.58
CA PHE A 81 -3.61 -6.42 -3.79
C PHE A 81 -4.47 -6.30 -2.54
N VAL A 82 -3.85 -6.36 -1.37
CA VAL A 82 -4.57 -6.40 -0.10
C VAL A 82 -3.89 -5.51 0.93
N VAL A 83 -4.69 -4.70 1.65
CA VAL A 83 -4.23 -4.06 2.88
C VAL A 83 -4.57 -5.00 4.02
N SER A 84 -3.56 -5.62 4.62
CA SER A 84 -3.77 -6.67 5.62
C SER A 84 -4.06 -6.13 7.02
N THR A 85 -3.46 -4.98 7.37
CA THR A 85 -3.59 -4.39 8.70
C THR A 85 -3.60 -2.88 8.57
N THR A 86 -4.41 -2.20 9.38
CA THR A 86 -4.49 -0.75 9.40
C THR A 86 -4.44 -0.25 10.84
N SER A 87 -3.84 0.94 11.03
CA SER A 87 -4.00 1.68 12.28
C SER A 87 -5.43 2.19 12.40
N PRO A 88 -5.89 2.56 13.61
CA PRO A 88 -7.25 3.09 13.76
C PRO A 88 -7.57 4.29 12.87
N PRO A 89 -6.71 5.32 12.74
CA PRO A 89 -7.03 6.44 11.85
C PRO A 89 -7.12 6.04 10.38
N ILE A 90 -6.32 5.07 9.93
CA ILE A 90 -6.38 4.61 8.55
C ILE A 90 -7.63 3.75 8.31
N ALA A 91 -7.98 2.88 9.27
CA ALA A 91 -9.23 2.13 9.19
C ALA A 91 -10.43 3.06 9.06
N ARG A 92 -10.43 4.14 9.84
CA ARG A 92 -11.50 5.14 9.81
C ARG A 92 -11.55 5.86 8.46
N LEU A 93 -10.40 6.24 7.93
CA LEU A 93 -10.30 6.86 6.61
C LEU A 93 -10.91 5.95 5.54
N PHE A 94 -10.61 4.66 5.57
CA PHE A 94 -11.14 3.71 4.61
C PHE A 94 -12.65 3.53 4.75
N GLU A 95 -13.18 3.55 5.96
CA GLU A 95 -14.63 3.51 6.19
C GLU A 95 -15.32 4.74 5.60
N ILE A 96 -14.79 5.93 5.91
CA ILE A 96 -15.37 7.20 5.47
C ILE A 96 -15.35 7.32 3.94
N THR A 97 -14.29 6.85 3.30
CA THR A 97 -14.12 6.96 1.85
C THR A 97 -14.71 5.77 1.09
N GLY A 98 -15.22 4.77 1.79
CA GLY A 98 -15.77 3.57 1.15
C GLY A 98 -14.72 2.63 0.57
N LEU A 99 -13.45 2.77 0.97
CA LEU A 99 -12.36 1.98 0.40
C LEU A 99 -12.12 0.65 1.10
N ALA A 100 -12.70 0.45 2.29
CA ALA A 100 -12.46 -0.76 3.07
C ALA A 100 -12.76 -2.03 2.26
N GLY A 101 -13.88 -2.05 1.55
CA GLY A 101 -14.27 -3.21 0.75
C GLY A 101 -13.40 -3.46 -0.48
N LEU A 102 -12.68 -2.44 -0.95
CA LEU A 102 -11.79 -2.57 -2.11
C LEU A 102 -10.37 -2.97 -1.72
N LEU A 103 -9.89 -2.52 -0.58
CA LEU A 103 -8.48 -2.66 -0.20
C LEU A 103 -8.24 -3.74 0.84
N THR A 104 -9.24 -4.12 1.64
CA THR A 104 -9.08 -5.14 2.68
C THR A 104 -9.77 -6.43 2.24
N GLU A 105 -9.29 -7.54 2.80
CA GLU A 105 -9.94 -8.85 2.60
C GLU A 105 -11.20 -8.99 3.41
#